data_f6a69c0e365af38ec2f1540dbc81dfa1
#
_entry.id   f6a69c0e365af38ec2f1540dbc81dfa1
#
_cell.length_a   1.000
_cell.length_b   1.000
_cell.length_c   1.000
_cell.angle_alpha   90.00
_cell.angle_beta   90.00
_cell.angle_gamma   90.00
#
_symmetry.space_group_name_H-M   'P 1'
#
loop_
_entity.id
_entity.type
_entity.pdbx_description
1 polymer ?
#
loop_
_entity_poly.entity_id
_entity_poly.type
_entity_poly.pdbx_seq_one_letter_code
_entity_poly.pdbx_strand_id
1 'polypeptide(L)'
;MSEEPEPAAGTFRAEARDWLRAHVPAGPHPSVDTAEGFEWHRAWERELAAARLSVVSWPAAYGGRDVSLLDWLAFEDEYYAAAAPVRVGQNGIFLLGPTLLGHGSSEQQARLLPPMARADEIWAQAWSEPDAGSDLAAIRARAERADGGWLLSGTKTWSSRAAFADKAFGLFRCDPQAQRHRGLIYLMFSLRADGVTVRPIRQLGGGTGFAEIFLDEVFVPDADVIGEPGDGWRIAMSTAGHERGLSLRSPGRFTAAAERLTGLWRRTAGAADTAGAACTTGPAGTAGLAGPAGAAGTAGPVGGAGPAGTATADRVADAWIAARAYRLHTYGTAARLAAGGTLGAEASLGKVFWSELDVALHETALDLLGPQAEIAGLDGPDGRWLGGYLFALAGPIYAGTNEIQRTVIAERLLGLPR
;
A
#
# COMPACT_ATOMS: atom_id res chain seq x y z
N MET A 1 10.08 17.33 38.24
CA MET A 1 9.79 16.85 36.89
C MET A 1 8.29 16.86 36.76
N SER A 2 7.76 17.88 36.14
CA SER A 2 6.33 18.04 35.85
C SER A 2 6.04 17.17 34.61
N GLU A 3 5.22 16.14 34.77
CA GLU A 3 4.65 15.39 33.66
C GLU A 3 3.82 16.38 32.81
N GLU A 4 4.25 16.60 31.57
CA GLU A 4 3.37 17.24 30.59
C GLU A 4 2.16 16.33 30.37
N PRO A 5 0.92 16.84 30.43
CA PRO A 5 -0.27 16.03 30.25
C PRO A 5 -0.27 15.47 28.82
N GLU A 6 -0.47 14.14 28.66
CA GLU A 6 -0.75 13.50 27.36
C GLU A 6 -1.86 14.28 26.65
N PRO A 7 -1.65 14.72 25.38
CA PRO A 7 -2.70 15.39 24.64
C PRO A 7 -3.89 14.45 24.47
N ALA A 8 -5.08 14.88 24.80
CA ALA A 8 -6.31 14.14 24.57
C ALA A 8 -6.40 13.71 23.08
N ALA A 9 -6.80 12.50 22.77
CA ALA A 9 -6.83 11.90 21.42
C ALA A 9 -7.44 12.84 20.32
N GLY A 10 -8.38 13.73 20.71
CA GLY A 10 -8.94 14.76 19.83
C GLY A 10 -7.96 15.86 19.42
N THR A 11 -6.95 16.15 20.24
CA THR A 11 -5.99 17.26 20.03
C THR A 11 -4.95 16.89 18.98
N PHE A 12 -4.38 15.67 19.04
CA PHE A 12 -3.41 15.20 18.04
C PHE A 12 -4.02 15.10 16.64
N ARG A 13 -5.23 14.57 16.52
CA ARG A 13 -5.93 14.50 15.24
C ARG A 13 -6.18 15.86 14.63
N ALA A 14 -6.58 16.85 15.43
CA ALA A 14 -6.81 18.24 14.98
C ALA A 14 -5.50 18.89 14.52
N GLU A 15 -4.43 18.73 15.31
CA GLU A 15 -3.08 19.21 14.95
C GLU A 15 -2.61 18.61 13.62
N ALA A 16 -2.71 17.29 13.46
CA ALA A 16 -2.32 16.59 12.23
C ALA A 16 -3.12 17.10 11.02
N ARG A 17 -4.44 17.25 11.16
CA ARG A 17 -5.32 17.78 10.11
C ARG A 17 -4.91 19.19 9.70
N ASP A 18 -4.70 20.08 10.66
CA ASP A 18 -4.38 21.48 10.39
C ASP A 18 -3.01 21.59 9.72
N TRP A 19 -2.03 20.80 10.19
CA TRP A 19 -0.73 20.73 9.55
C TRP A 19 -0.82 20.23 8.11
N LEU A 20 -1.53 19.12 7.86
CA LEU A 20 -1.71 18.55 6.52
C LEU A 20 -2.39 19.55 5.58
N ARG A 21 -3.43 20.27 6.03
CA ARG A 21 -4.11 21.29 5.24
C ARG A 21 -3.19 22.45 4.84
N ALA A 22 -2.23 22.77 5.69
CA ALA A 22 -1.29 23.87 5.43
C ALA A 22 -0.11 23.45 4.53
N HIS A 23 0.28 22.16 4.51
CA HIS A 23 1.53 21.74 3.90
C HIS A 23 1.36 20.77 2.71
N VAL A 24 0.20 20.08 2.58
CA VAL A 24 0.00 19.17 1.43
C VAL A 24 0.03 19.98 0.13
N PRO A 25 0.95 19.65 -0.82
CA PRO A 25 1.06 20.35 -2.07
C PRO A 25 -0.22 20.25 -2.90
N ALA A 26 -0.63 21.38 -3.50
CA ALA A 26 -1.80 21.40 -4.38
C ALA A 26 -1.49 20.75 -5.75
N GLY A 27 -2.50 20.14 -6.35
CA GLY A 27 -2.42 19.59 -7.71
C GLY A 27 -2.04 18.12 -7.78
N PRO A 28 -1.84 17.59 -9.00
CA PRO A 28 -1.39 16.22 -9.19
C PRO A 28 0.07 16.06 -8.76
N HIS A 29 0.35 14.97 -8.05
CA HIS A 29 1.72 14.64 -7.65
C HIS A 29 2.43 13.86 -8.76
N PRO A 30 3.76 14.02 -8.92
CA PRO A 30 4.52 13.28 -9.93
C PRO A 30 4.50 11.78 -9.66
N SER A 31 4.78 10.98 -10.69
CA SER A 31 4.85 9.52 -10.56
C SER A 31 6.04 9.11 -9.68
N VAL A 32 5.80 8.24 -8.71
CA VAL A 32 6.85 7.62 -7.87
C VAL A 32 7.75 6.64 -8.65
N ASP A 33 7.40 6.31 -9.88
CA ASP A 33 8.11 5.34 -10.73
C ASP A 33 9.16 6.01 -11.62
N THR A 34 9.45 7.29 -11.40
CA THR A 34 10.55 8.05 -12.00
C THR A 34 11.52 8.53 -10.93
N ALA A 35 12.79 8.69 -11.25
CA ALA A 35 13.79 9.16 -10.29
C ALA A 35 13.44 10.54 -9.74
N GLU A 36 13.00 11.48 -10.59
CA GLU A 36 12.59 12.83 -10.20
C GLU A 36 11.36 12.80 -9.29
N GLY A 37 10.32 12.06 -9.68
CA GLY A 37 9.12 11.95 -8.86
C GLY A 37 9.37 11.23 -7.55
N PHE A 38 10.22 10.21 -7.52
CA PHE A 38 10.61 9.54 -6.29
C PHE A 38 11.30 10.51 -5.32
N GLU A 39 12.26 11.32 -5.78
CA GLU A 39 12.94 12.32 -4.94
C GLU A 39 11.98 13.42 -4.49
N TRP A 40 11.00 13.81 -5.31
CA TRP A 40 9.94 14.73 -4.90
C TRP A 40 9.12 14.17 -3.72
N HIS A 41 8.71 12.91 -3.77
CA HIS A 41 8.01 12.25 -2.68
C HIS A 41 8.91 12.03 -1.45
N ARG A 42 10.21 11.79 -1.67
CA ARG A 42 11.19 11.72 -0.59
C ARG A 42 11.37 13.07 0.13
N ALA A 43 11.34 14.18 -0.60
CA ALA A 43 11.35 15.51 -0.01
C ALA A 43 10.11 15.74 0.87
N TRP A 44 8.92 15.31 0.43
CA TRP A 44 7.72 15.33 1.26
C TRP A 44 7.85 14.52 2.55
N GLU A 45 8.46 13.34 2.50
CA GLU A 45 8.73 12.56 3.72
C GLU A 45 9.67 13.26 4.69
N ARG A 46 10.64 14.04 4.18
CA ARG A 46 11.51 14.88 5.01
C ARG A 46 10.74 16.02 5.69
N GLU A 47 9.76 16.61 5.03
CA GLU A 47 8.87 17.60 5.64
C GLU A 47 8.02 16.98 6.76
N LEU A 48 7.44 15.79 6.52
CA LEU A 48 6.75 15.04 7.57
C LEU A 48 7.68 14.75 8.76
N ALA A 49 8.91 14.35 8.49
CA ALA A 49 9.89 14.05 9.53
C ALA A 49 10.26 15.30 10.36
N ALA A 50 10.45 16.45 9.71
CA ALA A 50 10.71 17.72 10.38
C ALA A 50 9.57 18.10 11.33
N ALA A 51 8.32 17.79 10.98
CA ALA A 51 7.14 17.95 11.83
C ALA A 51 6.91 16.78 12.80
N ARG A 52 7.78 15.75 12.81
CA ARG A 52 7.62 14.49 13.56
C ARG A 52 6.32 13.76 13.24
N LEU A 53 5.90 13.80 11.97
CA LEU A 53 4.69 13.17 11.45
C LEU A 53 5.00 11.97 10.53
N SER A 54 6.26 11.67 10.26
CA SER A 54 6.65 10.54 9.39
C SER A 54 6.38 9.18 10.04
N VAL A 55 6.64 9.05 11.33
CA VAL A 55 6.58 7.80 12.11
C VAL A 55 5.95 8.02 13.48
N VAL A 56 4.75 8.60 13.49
CA VAL A 56 4.09 9.12 14.71
C VAL A 56 4.01 8.12 15.88
N SER A 57 3.81 6.83 15.58
CA SER A 57 3.71 5.76 16.60
C SER A 57 5.05 5.21 17.10
N TRP A 58 6.17 5.62 16.48
CA TRP A 58 7.47 5.19 16.95
C TRP A 58 7.90 5.92 18.22
N PRO A 59 8.85 5.34 18.99
CA PRO A 59 9.45 6.03 20.12
C PRO A 59 10.03 7.40 19.76
N ALA A 60 9.86 8.36 20.65
CA ALA A 60 10.34 9.73 20.47
C ALA A 60 11.85 9.79 20.21
N ALA A 61 12.63 8.88 20.81
CA ALA A 61 14.07 8.74 20.60
C ALA A 61 14.45 8.48 19.14
N TYR A 62 13.54 7.93 18.34
CA TYR A 62 13.76 7.58 16.93
C TYR A 62 12.98 8.45 15.95
N GLY A 63 12.45 9.58 16.40
CA GLY A 63 11.76 10.57 15.56
C GLY A 63 10.23 10.45 15.58
N GLY A 64 9.66 9.51 16.35
CA GLY A 64 8.24 9.39 16.57
C GLY A 64 7.69 10.35 17.63
N ARG A 65 6.44 10.15 18.02
CA ARG A 65 5.72 10.90 19.03
C ARG A 65 5.14 10.01 20.13
N ASP A 66 5.46 8.72 20.14
CA ASP A 66 4.89 7.72 21.06
C ASP A 66 3.36 7.69 21.08
N VAL A 67 2.71 8.12 20.00
CA VAL A 67 1.25 8.13 19.97
C VAL A 67 0.67 6.72 19.93
N SER A 68 -0.54 6.59 20.44
CA SER A 68 -1.24 5.32 20.44
C SER A 68 -1.53 4.82 19.01
N LEU A 69 -1.81 3.52 18.88
CA LEU A 69 -2.21 2.93 17.60
C LEU A 69 -3.52 3.53 17.05
N LEU A 70 -4.41 3.98 17.93
CA LEU A 70 -5.64 4.67 17.56
C LEU A 70 -5.38 6.07 17.03
N ASP A 71 -4.45 6.80 17.63
CA ASP A 71 -4.02 8.11 17.13
C ASP A 71 -3.28 8.00 15.80
N TRP A 72 -2.44 6.96 15.63
CA TRP A 72 -1.83 6.67 14.35
C TRP A 72 -2.90 6.44 13.25
N LEU A 73 -3.95 5.65 13.52
CA LEU A 73 -5.06 5.46 12.58
C LEU A 73 -5.79 6.78 12.29
N ALA A 74 -5.97 7.63 13.30
CA ALA A 74 -6.58 8.95 13.11
C ALA A 74 -5.71 9.85 12.24
N PHE A 75 -4.38 9.81 12.39
CA PHE A 75 -3.43 10.49 11.50
C PHE A 75 -3.56 9.99 10.05
N GLU A 76 -3.60 8.68 9.85
CA GLU A 76 -3.74 8.07 8.52
C GLU A 76 -5.08 8.46 7.86
N ASP A 77 -6.18 8.51 8.62
CA ASP A 77 -7.46 9.01 8.10
C ASP A 77 -7.33 10.44 7.57
N GLU A 78 -6.69 11.35 8.32
CA GLU A 78 -6.47 12.74 7.90
C GLU A 78 -5.47 12.83 6.72
N TYR A 79 -4.44 11.97 6.70
CA TYR A 79 -3.45 11.91 5.63
C TYR A 79 -4.09 11.59 4.27
N TYR A 80 -4.92 10.58 4.22
CA TYR A 80 -5.62 10.18 3.00
C TYR A 80 -6.78 11.13 2.63
N ALA A 81 -7.46 11.71 3.61
CA ALA A 81 -8.49 12.73 3.38
C ALA A 81 -7.90 14.01 2.78
N ALA A 82 -6.68 14.39 3.17
CA ALA A 82 -5.95 15.51 2.59
C ALA A 82 -5.37 15.21 1.20
N ALA A 83 -5.52 13.99 0.67
CA ALA A 83 -4.90 13.51 -0.56
C ALA A 83 -3.37 13.72 -0.57
N ALA A 84 -2.72 13.55 0.58
CA ALA A 84 -1.29 13.74 0.74
C ALA A 84 -0.45 12.81 -0.17
N PRO A 85 0.81 13.17 -0.50
CA PRO A 85 1.67 12.42 -1.39
C PRO A 85 1.91 10.98 -0.95
N VAL A 86 2.22 10.11 -1.90
CA VAL A 86 2.55 8.69 -1.62
C VAL A 86 3.80 8.61 -0.75
N ARG A 87 3.77 7.73 0.26
CA ARG A 87 4.90 7.46 1.15
C ARG A 87 5.90 6.52 0.45
N VAL A 88 7.08 7.05 0.06
CA VAL A 88 8.14 6.24 -0.59
C VAL A 88 8.91 5.40 0.41
N GLY A 89 9.00 5.83 1.66
CA GLY A 89 9.65 5.13 2.78
C GLY A 89 8.84 3.97 3.37
N GLN A 90 7.65 3.66 2.87
CA GLN A 90 6.69 2.74 3.53
C GLN A 90 7.27 1.36 3.90
N ASN A 91 8.15 0.76 3.09
CA ASN A 91 8.74 -0.56 3.41
C ASN A 91 9.69 -0.47 4.62
N GLY A 92 10.44 0.63 4.71
CA GLY A 92 11.25 0.93 5.89
C GLY A 92 10.37 1.18 7.11
N ILE A 93 9.53 2.22 7.04
CA ILE A 93 8.81 2.73 8.21
C ILE A 93 7.70 1.80 8.73
N PHE A 94 7.06 1.00 7.86
CA PHE A 94 5.95 0.13 8.26
C PHE A 94 6.30 -1.35 8.36
N LEU A 95 7.43 -1.78 7.80
CA LEU A 95 7.85 -3.19 7.84
C LEU A 95 9.16 -3.35 8.61
N LEU A 96 10.28 -2.77 8.12
CA LEU A 96 11.59 -2.95 8.74
C LEU A 96 11.67 -2.24 10.10
N GLY A 97 11.15 -1.04 10.23
CA GLY A 97 11.20 -0.27 11.48
C GLY A 97 10.54 -1.01 12.65
N PRO A 98 9.28 -1.46 12.55
CA PRO A 98 8.66 -2.30 13.57
C PRO A 98 9.42 -3.61 13.83
N THR A 99 10.02 -4.20 12.78
CA THR A 99 10.87 -5.40 12.92
C THR A 99 12.13 -5.10 13.73
N LEU A 100 12.80 -3.97 13.49
CA LEU A 100 13.95 -3.53 14.28
C LEU A 100 13.58 -3.20 15.72
N LEU A 101 12.43 -2.56 15.94
CA LEU A 101 11.94 -2.28 17.30
C LEU A 101 11.65 -3.56 18.09
N GLY A 102 11.22 -4.64 17.44
CA GLY A 102 10.91 -5.91 18.08
C GLY A 102 12.06 -6.91 18.15
N HIS A 103 13.02 -6.85 17.24
CA HIS A 103 14.05 -7.89 17.05
C HIS A 103 15.46 -7.35 16.85
N GLY A 104 15.64 -6.07 16.56
CA GLY A 104 16.96 -5.45 16.37
C GLY A 104 17.68 -5.18 17.71
N SER A 105 19.01 -5.15 17.68
CA SER A 105 19.79 -4.70 18.82
C SER A 105 19.64 -3.19 19.05
N SER A 106 19.99 -2.72 20.26
CA SER A 106 19.97 -1.29 20.59
C SER A 106 20.85 -0.47 19.64
N GLU A 107 21.99 -1.03 19.22
CA GLU A 107 22.90 -0.41 18.26
C GLU A 107 22.27 -0.31 16.87
N GLN A 108 21.58 -1.37 16.42
CA GLN A 108 20.85 -1.37 15.16
C GLN A 108 19.72 -0.34 15.18
N GLN A 109 18.94 -0.30 16.25
CA GLN A 109 17.85 0.67 16.41
C GLN A 109 18.39 2.11 16.38
N ALA A 110 19.43 2.41 17.15
CA ALA A 110 20.03 3.75 17.20
C ALA A 110 20.66 4.17 15.86
N ARG A 111 21.21 3.24 15.10
CA ARG A 111 21.87 3.50 13.81
C ARG A 111 20.87 3.64 12.67
N LEU A 112 19.79 2.86 12.64
CA LEU A 112 18.95 2.67 11.46
C LEU A 112 17.61 3.39 11.53
N LEU A 113 16.99 3.47 12.72
CA LEU A 113 15.65 4.06 12.83
C LEU A 113 15.62 5.58 12.58
N PRO A 114 16.56 6.40 13.11
CA PRO A 114 16.53 7.83 12.86
C PRO A 114 16.69 8.22 11.38
N PRO A 115 17.67 7.69 10.59
CA PRO A 115 17.78 8.02 9.18
C PRO A 115 16.57 7.51 8.35
N MET A 116 15.97 6.38 8.74
CA MET A 116 14.75 5.87 8.11
C MET A 116 13.57 6.81 8.37
N ALA A 117 13.39 7.29 9.61
CA ALA A 117 12.34 8.23 9.97
C ALA A 117 12.45 9.57 9.23
N ARG A 118 13.69 10.04 8.93
CA ARG A 118 13.96 11.27 8.18
C ARG A 118 13.99 11.10 6.66
N ALA A 119 13.72 9.89 6.15
CA ALA A 119 13.86 9.55 4.73
C ALA A 119 15.29 9.83 4.17
N ASP A 120 16.32 9.81 5.02
CA ASP A 120 17.72 9.83 4.60
C ASP A 120 18.12 8.49 3.97
N GLU A 121 17.47 7.41 4.41
CA GLU A 121 17.61 6.05 3.89
C GLU A 121 16.23 5.46 3.57
N ILE A 122 16.03 5.12 2.30
CA ILE A 122 14.81 4.44 1.83
C ILE A 122 15.12 2.95 1.63
N TRP A 123 14.20 2.10 2.07
CA TRP A 123 14.38 0.65 2.13
C TRP A 123 13.44 -0.09 1.19
N ALA A 124 13.96 -1.09 0.49
CA ALA A 124 13.20 -2.05 -0.29
C ALA A 124 13.12 -3.40 0.43
N GLN A 125 12.05 -4.16 0.16
CA GLN A 125 11.90 -5.53 0.64
C GLN A 125 12.42 -6.52 -0.42
N ALA A 126 13.34 -7.41 -0.05
CA ALA A 126 13.99 -8.38 -0.93
C ALA A 126 13.69 -9.82 -0.46
N TRP A 127 12.44 -10.26 -0.59
CA TRP A 127 11.99 -11.57 -0.10
C TRP A 127 11.77 -12.57 -1.23
N SER A 128 10.81 -12.30 -2.11
CA SER A 128 10.41 -13.20 -3.19
C SER A 128 11.56 -13.48 -4.16
N GLU A 129 11.56 -14.67 -4.73
CA GLU A 129 12.45 -15.11 -5.79
C GLU A 129 11.63 -15.56 -7.01
N PRO A 130 12.22 -15.67 -8.21
CA PRO A 130 11.48 -16.09 -9.40
C PRO A 130 10.65 -17.37 -9.20
N ASP A 131 11.18 -18.35 -8.43
CA ASP A 131 10.53 -19.62 -8.15
C ASP A 131 9.91 -19.72 -6.75
N ALA A 132 9.97 -18.65 -5.93
CA ALA A 132 9.52 -18.67 -4.54
C ALA A 132 8.80 -17.37 -4.15
N GLY A 133 7.51 -17.30 -4.44
CA GLY A 133 6.61 -16.21 -4.02
C GLY A 133 5.71 -16.66 -2.88
N SER A 134 4.59 -17.33 -3.19
CA SER A 134 3.66 -17.85 -2.18
C SER A 134 4.30 -18.88 -1.26
N ASP A 135 5.16 -19.76 -1.79
CA ASP A 135 6.01 -20.66 -0.99
C ASP A 135 7.36 -19.99 -0.65
N LEU A 136 7.29 -18.95 0.19
CA LEU A 136 8.47 -18.21 0.62
C LEU A 136 9.53 -19.09 1.31
N ALA A 137 9.13 -20.22 1.91
CA ALA A 137 10.05 -21.16 2.54
C ALA A 137 10.94 -21.91 1.54
N ALA A 138 10.62 -21.84 0.23
CA ALA A 138 11.38 -22.47 -0.85
C ALA A 138 12.49 -21.58 -1.42
N ILE A 139 12.77 -20.40 -0.83
CA ILE A 139 13.83 -19.50 -1.29
C ILE A 139 15.19 -20.22 -1.36
N ARG A 140 16.01 -19.82 -2.35
CA ARG A 140 17.31 -20.40 -2.65
C ARG A 140 18.45 -19.40 -2.60
N ALA A 141 18.18 -18.09 -2.64
CA ALA A 141 19.21 -17.08 -2.42
C ALA A 141 19.88 -17.34 -1.08
N ARG A 142 21.19 -17.35 -1.07
CA ARG A 142 22.02 -17.85 0.04
C ARG A 142 22.84 -16.75 0.68
N ALA A 143 23.15 -16.94 1.93
CA ALA A 143 24.11 -16.18 2.70
C ALA A 143 25.20 -17.16 3.18
N GLU A 144 26.40 -17.05 2.66
CA GLU A 144 27.53 -17.89 3.02
C GLU A 144 28.40 -17.16 4.04
N ARG A 145 28.84 -17.87 5.08
CA ARG A 145 29.66 -17.27 6.15
C ARG A 145 31.00 -16.82 5.60
N ALA A 146 31.39 -15.59 5.90
CA ALA A 146 32.69 -15.01 5.61
C ALA A 146 33.30 -14.39 6.87
N ASP A 147 34.57 -13.95 6.81
CA ASP A 147 35.19 -13.27 7.91
C ASP A 147 34.50 -11.93 8.21
N GLY A 148 33.99 -11.79 9.43
CA GLY A 148 33.26 -10.60 9.89
C GLY A 148 31.88 -10.39 9.30
N GLY A 149 31.34 -11.36 8.52
CA GLY A 149 30.01 -11.18 7.87
C GLY A 149 29.58 -12.32 6.99
N TRP A 150 28.85 -11.98 5.94
CA TRP A 150 28.17 -12.92 5.05
C TRP A 150 28.31 -12.48 3.59
N LEU A 151 28.43 -13.43 2.68
CA LEU A 151 28.37 -13.21 1.23
C LEU A 151 26.99 -13.62 0.73
N LEU A 152 26.27 -12.68 0.12
CA LEU A 152 24.95 -12.92 -0.44
C LEU A 152 25.03 -13.23 -1.92
N SER A 153 24.39 -14.33 -2.35
CA SER A 153 24.27 -14.69 -3.77
C SER A 153 22.87 -15.17 -4.10
N GLY A 154 22.35 -14.75 -5.24
CA GLY A 154 21.03 -15.14 -5.75
C GLY A 154 20.26 -14.00 -6.40
N THR A 155 18.97 -14.22 -6.64
CA THR A 155 18.09 -13.24 -7.28
C THR A 155 16.83 -13.05 -6.45
N LYS A 156 16.50 -11.79 -6.17
CA LYS A 156 15.23 -11.39 -5.58
C LYS A 156 14.37 -10.70 -6.64
N THR A 157 13.06 -10.84 -6.54
CA THR A 157 12.12 -10.25 -7.51
C THR A 157 10.95 -9.57 -6.81
N TRP A 158 10.21 -8.74 -7.55
CA TRP A 158 9.06 -7.98 -7.05
C TRP A 158 9.40 -7.05 -5.88
N SER A 159 10.66 -6.60 -5.82
CA SER A 159 11.12 -5.67 -4.80
C SER A 159 10.59 -4.26 -5.08
N SER A 160 9.59 -3.83 -4.29
CA SER A 160 8.94 -2.54 -4.49
C SER A 160 9.95 -1.39 -4.37
N ARG A 161 10.00 -0.55 -5.42
CA ARG A 161 10.82 0.66 -5.50
C ARG A 161 12.32 0.46 -5.32
N ALA A 162 12.82 -0.77 -5.44
CA ALA A 162 14.25 -1.05 -5.28
C ALA A 162 15.13 -0.31 -6.29
N ALA A 163 14.58 0.09 -7.45
CA ALA A 163 15.30 0.90 -8.44
C ALA A 163 15.71 2.30 -7.91
N PHE A 164 15.04 2.80 -6.87
CA PHE A 164 15.24 4.13 -6.30
C PHE A 164 15.62 4.10 -4.82
N ALA A 165 15.47 2.96 -4.15
CA ALA A 165 15.81 2.79 -2.75
C ALA A 165 17.33 2.76 -2.53
N ASP A 166 17.76 3.06 -1.30
CA ASP A 166 19.17 3.06 -0.92
C ASP A 166 19.63 1.70 -0.43
N LYS A 167 18.74 1.00 0.30
CA LYS A 167 19.04 -0.26 0.99
C LYS A 167 17.88 -1.24 0.83
N ALA A 168 18.16 -2.51 1.13
CA ALA A 168 17.14 -3.55 1.18
C ALA A 168 17.29 -4.41 2.44
N PHE A 169 16.20 -5.06 2.83
CA PHE A 169 16.17 -6.10 3.83
C PHE A 169 15.61 -7.39 3.23
N GLY A 170 16.19 -8.51 3.56
CA GLY A 170 15.87 -9.76 2.89
C GLY A 170 16.05 -11.00 3.73
N LEU A 171 15.47 -12.08 3.21
CA LEU A 171 15.53 -13.42 3.78
C LEU A 171 16.41 -14.31 2.90
N PHE A 172 17.39 -14.99 3.49
CA PHE A 172 18.37 -15.79 2.78
C PHE A 172 18.58 -17.15 3.47
N ARG A 173 19.04 -18.13 2.71
CA ARG A 173 19.40 -19.44 3.24
C ARG A 173 20.85 -19.43 3.72
N CYS A 174 21.05 -19.63 5.03
CA CYS A 174 22.38 -19.69 5.64
C CYS A 174 22.81 -21.10 6.01
N ASP A 175 21.88 -22.08 6.01
CA ASP A 175 22.21 -23.50 6.18
C ASP A 175 21.63 -24.29 5.00
N PRO A 176 22.48 -24.80 4.09
CA PRO A 176 22.03 -25.55 2.92
C PRO A 176 21.46 -26.94 3.25
N GLN A 177 21.73 -27.47 4.45
CA GLN A 177 21.21 -28.77 4.89
C GLN A 177 19.86 -28.65 5.57
N ALA A 178 19.52 -27.47 6.09
CA ALA A 178 18.23 -27.21 6.70
C ALA A 178 17.13 -27.06 5.65
N GLN A 179 15.96 -27.59 5.98
CA GLN A 179 14.81 -27.58 5.06
C GLN A 179 13.80 -26.48 5.41
N ARG A 180 13.21 -25.91 4.37
CA ARG A 180 12.07 -24.98 4.43
C ARG A 180 12.30 -23.80 5.38
N HIS A 181 11.59 -23.75 6.49
CA HIS A 181 11.58 -22.63 7.46
C HIS A 181 12.86 -22.56 8.32
N ARG A 182 13.67 -23.60 8.32
CA ARG A 182 14.91 -23.66 9.10
C ARG A 182 16.09 -23.14 8.28
N GLY A 183 17.16 -22.74 8.95
CA GLY A 183 18.39 -22.31 8.28
C GLY A 183 18.23 -21.06 7.43
N LEU A 184 17.36 -20.15 7.85
CA LEU A 184 17.15 -18.86 7.22
C LEU A 184 17.69 -17.74 8.11
N ILE A 185 18.27 -16.72 7.48
CA ILE A 185 18.82 -15.54 8.12
C ILE A 185 18.16 -14.29 7.57
N TYR A 186 17.97 -13.28 8.40
CA TYR A 186 17.37 -12.00 8.01
C TYR A 186 18.44 -10.92 7.99
N LEU A 187 18.71 -10.36 6.83
CA LEU A 187 19.83 -9.48 6.56
C LEU A 187 19.38 -8.16 5.96
N MET A 188 20.15 -7.12 6.26
CA MET A 188 20.04 -5.79 5.66
C MET A 188 21.29 -5.52 4.81
N PHE A 189 21.13 -4.91 3.63
CA PHE A 189 22.23 -4.64 2.73
C PHE A 189 22.00 -3.38 1.89
N SER A 190 23.11 -2.78 1.41
CA SER A 190 23.06 -1.64 0.51
C SER A 190 22.73 -2.10 -0.92
N LEU A 191 21.82 -1.40 -1.59
CA LEU A 191 21.54 -1.61 -3.01
C LEU A 191 22.62 -1.03 -3.93
N ARG A 192 23.60 -0.32 -3.34
CA ARG A 192 24.75 0.27 -4.03
C ARG A 192 26.07 -0.44 -3.71
N ALA A 193 26.00 -1.60 -3.03
CA ALA A 193 27.20 -2.39 -2.74
C ALA A 193 27.73 -3.06 -4.01
N ASP A 194 29.02 -3.33 -4.03
CA ASP A 194 29.63 -4.14 -5.08
C ASP A 194 28.93 -5.50 -5.16
N GLY A 195 28.71 -6.00 -6.38
CA GLY A 195 28.00 -7.25 -6.63
C GLY A 195 26.46 -7.11 -6.67
N VAL A 196 25.88 -5.94 -6.37
CA VAL A 196 24.43 -5.69 -6.49
C VAL A 196 24.10 -5.11 -7.85
N THR A 197 23.14 -5.74 -8.53
CA THR A 197 22.52 -5.17 -9.76
C THR A 197 21.02 -5.10 -9.57
N VAL A 198 20.42 -3.92 -9.74
CA VAL A 198 18.99 -3.71 -9.68
C VAL A 198 18.42 -3.48 -11.07
N ARG A 199 17.44 -4.28 -11.47
CA ARG A 199 16.80 -4.20 -12.79
C ARG A 199 15.30 -3.92 -12.62
N PRO A 200 14.79 -2.75 -13.06
CA PRO A 200 13.37 -2.43 -13.01
C PRO A 200 12.51 -3.41 -13.81
N ILE A 201 11.33 -3.77 -13.29
CA ILE A 201 10.32 -4.58 -13.95
C ILE A 201 9.25 -3.64 -14.51
N ARG A 202 9.06 -3.67 -15.84
CA ARG A 202 7.98 -2.90 -16.46
C ARG A 202 6.63 -3.55 -16.17
N GLN A 203 5.70 -2.74 -15.71
CA GLN A 203 4.34 -3.15 -15.36
C GLN A 203 3.35 -2.81 -16.48
N LEU A 204 2.13 -3.37 -16.41
CA LEU A 204 1.07 -3.16 -17.39
C LEU A 204 0.71 -1.67 -17.55
N GLY A 205 0.72 -0.90 -16.47
CA GLY A 205 0.50 0.56 -16.48
C GLY A 205 1.67 1.40 -17.01
N GLY A 206 2.75 0.76 -17.51
CA GLY A 206 3.95 1.45 -18.02
C GLY A 206 4.96 1.83 -16.94
N GLY A 207 4.59 1.80 -15.65
CA GLY A 207 5.46 2.11 -14.52
C GLY A 207 6.53 1.03 -14.28
N THR A 208 7.51 1.36 -13.44
CA THR A 208 8.62 0.50 -13.01
C THR A 208 8.73 0.41 -11.49
N GLY A 209 7.59 0.37 -10.81
CA GLY A 209 7.51 0.37 -9.35
C GLY A 209 8.06 -0.88 -8.65
N PHE A 210 8.39 -1.95 -9.42
CA PHE A 210 9.07 -3.14 -8.91
C PHE A 210 10.40 -3.36 -9.62
N ALA A 211 11.30 -4.10 -8.97
CA ALA A 211 12.58 -4.49 -9.55
C ALA A 211 12.98 -5.91 -9.17
N GLU A 212 13.87 -6.48 -9.97
CA GLU A 212 14.71 -7.61 -9.60
C GLU A 212 16.02 -7.10 -8.98
N ILE A 213 16.55 -7.83 -8.00
CA ILE A 213 17.84 -7.58 -7.37
C ILE A 213 18.70 -8.82 -7.56
N PHE A 214 19.77 -8.67 -8.32
CA PHE A 214 20.78 -9.70 -8.51
C PHE A 214 21.91 -9.47 -7.52
N LEU A 215 22.33 -10.53 -6.84
CA LEU A 215 23.36 -10.53 -5.82
C LEU A 215 24.45 -11.52 -6.23
N ASP A 216 25.68 -11.02 -6.37
CA ASP A 216 26.87 -11.79 -6.72
C ASP A 216 27.94 -11.55 -5.66
N GLU A 217 28.01 -12.46 -4.68
CA GLU A 217 28.93 -12.43 -3.55
C GLU A 217 28.96 -11.09 -2.77
N VAL A 218 27.79 -10.50 -2.58
CA VAL A 218 27.64 -9.21 -1.88
C VAL A 218 27.97 -9.36 -0.40
N PHE A 219 29.03 -8.68 0.07
CA PHE A 219 29.41 -8.73 1.47
C PHE A 219 28.47 -7.91 2.35
N VAL A 220 28.02 -8.54 3.45
CA VAL A 220 27.18 -7.92 4.49
C VAL A 220 27.80 -8.19 5.86
N PRO A 221 28.13 -7.16 6.66
CA PRO A 221 28.73 -7.35 7.97
C PRO A 221 27.74 -7.96 8.98
N ASP A 222 28.25 -8.64 9.99
CA ASP A 222 27.44 -9.22 11.07
C ASP A 222 26.52 -8.20 11.77
N ALA A 223 26.92 -6.94 11.84
CA ALA A 223 26.12 -5.85 12.39
C ALA A 223 24.79 -5.59 11.64
N ASP A 224 24.64 -6.10 10.42
CA ASP A 224 23.46 -5.97 9.59
C ASP A 224 22.56 -7.23 9.56
N VAL A 225 22.85 -8.21 10.43
CA VAL A 225 21.99 -9.37 10.70
C VAL A 225 20.97 -8.97 11.76
N ILE A 226 19.68 -9.21 11.53
CA ILE A 226 18.64 -9.06 12.55
C ILE A 226 18.40 -10.40 13.22
N GLY A 227 18.54 -10.46 14.53
CA GLY A 227 18.49 -11.71 15.32
C GLY A 227 19.71 -12.60 15.05
N GLU A 228 19.55 -13.91 15.24
CA GLU A 228 20.60 -14.91 15.04
C GLU A 228 20.43 -15.68 13.72
N PRO A 229 21.51 -16.25 13.15
CA PRO A 229 21.40 -17.20 12.05
C PRO A 229 20.45 -18.34 12.40
N GLY A 230 19.45 -18.59 11.55
CA GLY A 230 18.36 -19.55 11.82
C GLY A 230 17.04 -18.91 12.28
N ASP A 231 17.08 -17.69 12.81
CA ASP A 231 15.88 -16.93 13.24
C ASP A 231 15.11 -16.30 12.09
N GLY A 232 15.65 -16.28 10.88
CA GLY A 232 15.14 -15.52 9.76
C GLY A 232 13.64 -15.75 9.49
N TRP A 233 13.16 -17.00 9.59
CA TRP A 233 11.74 -17.28 9.39
C TRP A 233 10.85 -16.63 10.47
N ARG A 234 11.23 -16.74 11.73
CA ARG A 234 10.47 -16.17 12.85
C ARG A 234 10.36 -14.65 12.71
N ILE A 235 11.46 -14.00 12.36
CA ILE A 235 11.51 -12.55 12.14
C ILE A 235 10.69 -12.15 10.91
N ALA A 236 10.83 -12.88 9.79
CA ALA A 236 10.04 -12.64 8.59
C ALA A 236 8.52 -12.75 8.85
N MET A 237 8.09 -13.73 9.66
CA MET A 237 6.67 -13.86 10.01
C MET A 237 6.16 -12.70 10.90
N SER A 238 7.00 -12.16 11.77
CA SER A 238 6.70 -10.93 12.52
C SER A 238 6.54 -9.74 11.56
N THR A 239 7.48 -9.55 10.63
CA THR A 239 7.40 -8.51 9.59
C THR A 239 6.14 -8.67 8.72
N ALA A 240 5.82 -9.91 8.29
CA ALA A 240 4.59 -10.19 7.53
C ALA A 240 3.31 -9.92 8.33
N GLY A 241 3.36 -10.01 9.66
CA GLY A 241 2.28 -9.58 10.54
C GLY A 241 2.00 -8.07 10.40
N HIS A 242 3.03 -7.24 10.34
CA HIS A 242 2.90 -5.81 10.09
C HIS A 242 2.36 -5.51 8.67
N GLU A 243 2.81 -6.27 7.67
CA GLU A 243 2.35 -6.13 6.28
C GLU A 243 0.86 -6.43 6.11
N ARG A 244 0.37 -7.46 6.77
CA ARG A 244 -1.06 -7.88 6.73
C ARG A 244 -1.93 -7.10 7.70
N GLY A 245 -1.33 -6.47 8.69
CA GLY A 245 -1.99 -5.76 9.77
C GLY A 245 -2.33 -4.31 9.44
N LEU A 246 -2.32 -3.48 10.47
CA LEU A 246 -2.80 -2.10 10.41
C LEU A 246 -1.87 -1.17 9.64
N SER A 247 -0.54 -1.47 9.63
CA SER A 247 0.49 -0.48 9.31
C SER A 247 0.59 -0.15 7.82
N LEU A 248 0.34 -1.10 6.91
CA LEU A 248 0.58 -0.90 5.49
C LEU A 248 -0.70 -0.57 4.69
N ARG A 249 -1.86 -0.93 5.19
CA ARG A 249 -3.16 -0.72 4.51
C ARG A 249 -4.16 -0.01 5.40
N SER A 250 -3.88 1.26 5.62
CA SER A 250 -4.73 2.16 6.38
C SER A 250 -6.17 2.18 5.85
N PRO A 251 -7.18 2.11 6.73
CA PRO A 251 -8.58 2.25 6.34
C PRO A 251 -8.89 3.62 5.74
N GLY A 252 -8.14 4.67 6.11
CA GLY A 252 -8.25 6.01 5.56
C GLY A 252 -8.13 6.03 4.03
N ARG A 253 -7.25 5.20 3.45
CA ARG A 253 -7.10 5.05 2.00
C ARG A 253 -8.42 4.66 1.32
N PHE A 254 -9.09 3.64 1.83
CA PHE A 254 -10.33 3.11 1.25
C PHE A 254 -11.52 4.04 1.49
N THR A 255 -11.58 4.67 2.68
CA THR A 255 -12.58 5.69 2.97
C THR A 255 -12.45 6.88 2.02
N ALA A 256 -11.24 7.40 1.82
CA ALA A 256 -10.99 8.49 0.87
C ALA A 256 -11.29 8.08 -0.59
N ALA A 257 -10.99 6.84 -0.98
CA ALA A 257 -11.35 6.32 -2.30
C ALA A 257 -12.88 6.23 -2.48
N ALA A 258 -13.62 5.74 -1.49
CA ALA A 258 -15.08 5.66 -1.52
C ALA A 258 -15.74 7.04 -1.57
N GLU A 259 -15.19 8.04 -0.88
CA GLU A 259 -15.68 9.43 -0.97
C GLU A 259 -15.44 10.00 -2.38
N ARG A 260 -14.25 9.75 -2.97
CA ARG A 260 -14.00 10.15 -4.37
C ARG A 260 -14.93 9.45 -5.36
N LEU A 261 -15.18 8.16 -5.17
CA LEU A 261 -16.13 7.39 -5.99
C LEU A 261 -17.55 7.96 -5.91
N THR A 262 -18.00 8.30 -4.70
CA THR A 262 -19.30 8.96 -4.48
C THR A 262 -19.36 10.33 -5.19
N GLY A 263 -18.26 11.09 -5.14
CA GLY A 263 -18.13 12.35 -5.87
C GLY A 263 -18.20 12.17 -7.39
N LEU A 264 -17.53 11.15 -7.93
CA LEU A 264 -17.59 10.79 -9.34
C LEU A 264 -19.02 10.44 -9.76
N TRP A 265 -19.68 9.55 -9.02
CA TRP A 265 -21.07 9.17 -9.27
C TRP A 265 -22.01 10.37 -9.29
N ARG A 266 -21.90 11.29 -8.34
CA ARG A 266 -22.74 12.51 -8.31
C ARG A 266 -22.51 13.39 -9.54
N ARG A 267 -21.29 13.53 -10.02
CA ARG A 267 -21.00 14.32 -11.24
C ARG A 267 -21.55 13.65 -12.49
N THR A 268 -21.42 12.34 -12.64
CA THR A 268 -21.91 11.61 -13.81
C THR A 268 -23.44 11.50 -13.84
N ALA A 269 -24.09 11.27 -12.69
CA ALA A 269 -25.55 11.27 -12.58
C ALA A 269 -26.17 12.65 -12.86
N GLY A 270 -25.60 13.73 -12.30
CA GLY A 270 -26.05 15.09 -12.55
C GLY A 270 -25.88 15.55 -14.00
N ALA A 271 -24.82 15.06 -14.68
CA ALA A 271 -24.64 15.33 -16.12
C ALA A 271 -25.70 14.61 -16.99
N ALA A 272 -26.10 13.41 -16.60
CA ALA A 272 -27.16 12.68 -17.29
C ALA A 272 -28.55 13.38 -17.18
N ASP A 273 -28.87 13.90 -15.99
CA ASP A 273 -30.10 14.65 -15.75
C ASP A 273 -30.14 15.96 -16.56
N THR A 274 -29.04 16.69 -16.65
CA THR A 274 -28.99 17.93 -17.45
C THR A 274 -29.05 17.66 -18.95
N ALA A 275 -28.45 16.58 -19.43
CA ALA A 275 -28.53 16.17 -20.85
C ALA A 275 -29.96 15.71 -21.21
N GLY A 276 -30.65 14.99 -20.32
CA GLY A 276 -32.05 14.61 -20.48
C GLY A 276 -32.98 15.80 -20.50
N ALA A 277 -32.75 16.82 -19.65
CA ALA A 277 -33.54 18.04 -19.64
C ALA A 277 -33.37 18.92 -20.91
N ALA A 278 -32.16 18.94 -21.47
CA ALA A 278 -31.87 19.68 -22.71
C ALA A 278 -32.53 19.03 -23.96
N CYS A 279 -32.76 17.73 -23.95
CA CYS A 279 -33.37 17.00 -25.05
C CYS A 279 -34.92 17.13 -25.09
N THR A 280 -35.57 17.61 -24.01
CA THR A 280 -37.05 17.78 -23.91
C THR A 280 -37.54 19.15 -24.28
N THR A 281 -36.69 20.14 -24.61
CA THR A 281 -37.07 21.51 -24.96
C THR A 281 -36.87 21.87 -26.42
N GLY A 282 -37.00 20.91 -27.35
CA GLY A 282 -37.08 21.19 -28.80
C GLY A 282 -38.52 21.56 -29.20
N PRO A 283 -38.76 22.60 -30.05
CA PRO A 283 -40.10 23.01 -30.44
C PRO A 283 -40.75 21.93 -31.32
N ALA A 284 -42.02 21.66 -31.07
CA ALA A 284 -42.89 20.85 -31.88
C ALA A 284 -42.96 21.39 -33.33
N GLY A 285 -42.27 20.79 -34.27
CA GLY A 285 -42.26 21.12 -35.69
C GLY A 285 -42.83 19.96 -36.52
N THR A 286 -44.02 20.18 -37.05
CA THR A 286 -44.76 19.65 -38.20
C THR A 286 -44.24 18.40 -38.93
N ALA A 287 -45.17 17.47 -39.11
CA ALA A 287 -45.13 16.26 -39.90
C ALA A 287 -44.73 16.50 -41.38
N GLY A 288 -43.83 15.64 -41.93
CA GLY A 288 -43.47 15.57 -43.34
C GLY A 288 -42.86 14.23 -43.70
N LEU A 289 -43.66 13.39 -44.33
CA LEU A 289 -43.48 12.30 -45.29
C LEU A 289 -42.14 11.52 -45.41
N ALA A 290 -42.35 10.23 -45.51
CA ALA A 290 -41.48 9.05 -45.64
C ALA A 290 -40.51 9.07 -46.82
N GLY A 291 -39.32 8.40 -46.58
CA GLY A 291 -38.41 7.84 -47.57
C GLY A 291 -37.43 6.88 -46.91
N PRO A 292 -36.99 5.79 -47.57
CA PRO A 292 -36.47 4.60 -46.85
C PRO A 292 -34.95 4.52 -46.77
N ALA A 293 -34.53 3.83 -45.70
CA ALA A 293 -33.33 2.98 -45.54
C ALA A 293 -31.92 3.58 -45.66
N GLY A 294 -31.22 3.60 -44.57
CA GLY A 294 -29.77 3.73 -44.45
C GLY A 294 -29.33 3.49 -43.03
N ALA A 295 -28.93 2.25 -42.73
CA ALA A 295 -28.43 1.86 -41.41
C ALA A 295 -27.09 2.51 -41.12
N ALA A 296 -26.99 3.34 -40.12
CA ALA A 296 -25.80 3.64 -39.35
C ALA A 296 -26.28 3.97 -37.93
N GLY A 297 -26.15 3.01 -37.03
CA GLY A 297 -26.50 3.18 -35.63
C GLY A 297 -25.51 4.10 -34.96
N THR A 298 -25.90 5.34 -34.76
CA THR A 298 -25.27 6.22 -33.74
C THR A 298 -25.92 5.86 -32.42
N ALA A 299 -25.08 5.26 -31.50
CA ALA A 299 -25.47 5.10 -30.12
C ALA A 299 -25.76 6.49 -29.54
N GLY A 300 -27.02 6.82 -29.35
CA GLY A 300 -27.44 8.01 -28.65
C GLY A 300 -27.12 7.87 -27.16
N PRO A 301 -26.98 9.00 -26.44
CA PRO A 301 -26.75 8.96 -24.99
C PRO A 301 -27.93 8.27 -24.31
N VAL A 302 -27.62 7.26 -23.48
CA VAL A 302 -28.62 6.55 -22.67
C VAL A 302 -29.09 7.52 -21.58
N GLY A 303 -30.11 8.29 -21.87
CA GLY A 303 -30.81 9.14 -20.92
C GLY A 303 -31.93 8.37 -20.22
N GLY A 304 -31.95 8.43 -18.90
CA GLY A 304 -33.02 7.92 -18.06
C GLY A 304 -32.50 6.91 -17.05
N ALA A 305 -32.84 7.07 -15.76
CA ALA A 305 -32.61 6.12 -14.69
C ALA A 305 -33.36 4.79 -14.98
N GLY A 306 -32.80 4.01 -15.94
CA GLY A 306 -33.17 2.63 -16.19
C GLY A 306 -32.45 1.70 -15.19
N PRO A 307 -32.76 0.39 -15.22
CA PRO A 307 -32.15 -0.58 -14.26
C PRO A 307 -30.63 -0.57 -14.20
N ALA A 308 -29.93 -0.11 -15.24
CA ALA A 308 -28.49 0.07 -15.23
C ALA A 308 -28.00 1.21 -14.29
N GLY A 309 -28.76 2.28 -14.15
CA GLY A 309 -28.42 3.40 -13.25
C GLY A 309 -28.59 3.04 -11.78
N THR A 310 -29.59 2.23 -11.43
CA THR A 310 -29.77 1.72 -10.07
C THR A 310 -28.66 0.73 -9.68
N ALA A 311 -28.30 -0.21 -10.56
CA ALA A 311 -27.24 -1.17 -10.31
C ALA A 311 -25.88 -0.50 -10.04
N THR A 312 -25.56 0.60 -10.72
CA THR A 312 -24.32 1.35 -10.46
C THR A 312 -24.38 2.13 -9.15
N ALA A 313 -25.55 2.72 -8.82
CA ALA A 313 -25.75 3.38 -7.52
C ALA A 313 -25.60 2.39 -6.37
N ASP A 314 -26.13 1.17 -6.50
CA ASP A 314 -25.98 0.10 -5.51
C ASP A 314 -24.50 -0.27 -5.31
N ARG A 315 -23.73 -0.44 -6.38
CA ARG A 315 -22.28 -0.70 -6.29
C ARG A 315 -21.51 0.42 -5.59
N VAL A 316 -21.86 1.68 -5.83
CA VAL A 316 -21.26 2.82 -5.12
C VAL A 316 -21.61 2.78 -3.63
N ALA A 317 -22.86 2.47 -3.30
CA ALA A 317 -23.31 2.32 -1.91
C ALA A 317 -22.61 1.15 -1.21
N ASP A 318 -22.51 -0.01 -1.87
CA ASP A 318 -21.82 -1.20 -1.35
C ASP A 318 -20.34 -0.90 -1.09
N ALA A 319 -19.64 -0.22 -2.01
CA ALA A 319 -18.26 0.17 -1.85
C ALA A 319 -18.07 1.14 -0.67
N TRP A 320 -18.99 2.09 -0.50
CA TRP A 320 -18.96 3.01 0.64
C TRP A 320 -19.21 2.28 1.97
N ILE A 321 -20.20 1.40 2.04
CA ILE A 321 -20.51 0.57 3.21
C ILE A 321 -19.30 -0.32 3.55
N ALA A 322 -18.71 -0.98 2.55
CA ALA A 322 -17.54 -1.84 2.74
C ALA A 322 -16.33 -1.07 3.26
N ALA A 323 -16.05 0.14 2.74
CA ALA A 323 -14.98 0.98 3.25
C ALA A 323 -15.18 1.38 4.73
N ARG A 324 -16.42 1.69 5.12
CA ARG A 324 -16.77 1.99 6.52
C ARG A 324 -16.69 0.76 7.42
N ALA A 325 -17.15 -0.39 6.95
CA ALA A 325 -17.03 -1.66 7.67
C ALA A 325 -15.56 -2.02 7.91
N TYR A 326 -14.70 -1.91 6.89
CA TYR A 326 -13.27 -2.12 7.03
C TYR A 326 -12.63 -1.15 8.05
N ARG A 327 -13.01 0.12 8.01
CA ARG A 327 -12.55 1.12 8.97
C ARG A 327 -12.94 0.74 10.41
N LEU A 328 -14.22 0.39 10.66
CA LEU A 328 -14.68 -0.02 11.98
C LEU A 328 -13.97 -1.28 12.49
N HIS A 329 -13.80 -2.28 11.62
CA HIS A 329 -13.04 -3.51 11.93
C HIS A 329 -11.59 -3.19 12.32
N THR A 330 -10.93 -2.31 11.56
CA THR A 330 -9.53 -1.92 11.81
C THR A 330 -9.38 -1.16 13.12
N TYR A 331 -10.27 -0.20 13.42
CA TYR A 331 -10.28 0.51 14.69
C TYR A 331 -10.57 -0.42 15.89
N GLY A 332 -11.51 -1.36 15.72
CA GLY A 332 -11.77 -2.39 16.74
C GLY A 332 -10.57 -3.29 17.01
N THR A 333 -9.83 -3.65 15.95
CA THR A 333 -8.58 -4.41 16.06
C THR A 333 -7.50 -3.61 16.78
N ALA A 334 -7.33 -2.32 16.43
CA ALA A 334 -6.37 -1.43 17.09
C ALA A 334 -6.69 -1.24 18.58
N ALA A 335 -7.96 -1.07 18.95
CA ALA A 335 -8.38 -0.98 20.34
C ALA A 335 -8.06 -2.26 21.14
N ARG A 336 -8.28 -3.42 20.54
CA ARG A 336 -7.91 -4.73 21.12
C ARG A 336 -6.42 -4.86 21.36
N LEU A 337 -5.59 -4.44 20.37
CA LEU A 337 -4.13 -4.46 20.49
C LEU A 337 -3.65 -3.49 21.57
N ALA A 338 -4.22 -2.28 21.64
CA ALA A 338 -3.93 -1.31 22.69
C ALA A 338 -4.27 -1.82 24.10
N ALA A 339 -5.27 -2.71 24.21
CA ALA A 339 -5.62 -3.39 25.46
C ALA A 339 -4.76 -4.63 25.76
N GLY A 340 -3.65 -4.85 25.05
CA GLY A 340 -2.73 -5.98 25.25
C GLY A 340 -3.12 -7.26 24.51
N GLY A 341 -4.09 -7.20 23.58
CA GLY A 341 -4.41 -8.30 22.69
C GLY A 341 -3.32 -8.54 21.64
N THR A 342 -3.43 -9.65 20.91
CA THR A 342 -2.50 -10.00 19.84
C THR A 342 -3.21 -10.05 18.49
N LEU A 343 -2.48 -9.78 17.42
CA LEU A 343 -2.96 -9.94 16.05
C LEU A 343 -2.59 -11.36 15.57
N GLY A 344 -3.60 -12.18 15.36
CA GLY A 344 -3.45 -13.57 14.93
C GLY A 344 -3.85 -13.79 13.48
N ALA A 345 -4.43 -14.97 13.21
CA ALA A 345 -4.90 -15.36 11.88
C ALA A 345 -6.01 -14.44 11.33
N GLU A 346 -6.69 -13.68 12.17
CA GLU A 346 -7.71 -12.69 11.78
C GLU A 346 -7.15 -11.56 10.90
N ALA A 347 -5.83 -11.30 10.92
CA ALA A 347 -5.19 -10.40 9.96
C ALA A 347 -5.46 -10.80 8.50
N SER A 348 -5.62 -12.11 8.25
CA SER A 348 -5.96 -12.66 6.93
C SER A 348 -7.34 -12.21 6.45
N LEU A 349 -8.33 -12.03 7.35
CA LEU A 349 -9.65 -11.50 7.00
C LEU A 349 -9.52 -10.07 6.45
N GLY A 350 -8.78 -9.23 7.15
CA GLY A 350 -8.52 -7.86 6.72
C GLY A 350 -7.88 -7.82 5.33
N LYS A 351 -6.87 -8.68 5.09
CA LYS A 351 -6.14 -8.74 3.81
C LYS A 351 -7.04 -9.14 2.63
N VAL A 352 -7.83 -10.18 2.76
CA VAL A 352 -8.79 -10.58 1.72
C VAL A 352 -9.77 -9.44 1.46
N PHE A 353 -10.36 -8.89 2.53
CA PHE A 353 -11.38 -7.86 2.43
C PHE A 353 -10.89 -6.59 1.72
N TRP A 354 -9.77 -5.99 2.19
CA TRP A 354 -9.30 -4.73 1.61
C TRP A 354 -8.82 -4.89 0.17
N SER A 355 -8.23 -6.04 -0.19
CA SER A 355 -7.73 -6.24 -1.55
C SER A 355 -8.86 -6.41 -2.57
N GLU A 356 -9.96 -7.04 -2.19
CA GLU A 356 -11.17 -7.15 -3.02
C GLU A 356 -11.94 -5.82 -3.08
N LEU A 357 -12.01 -5.10 -1.97
CA LEU A 357 -12.59 -3.76 -1.93
C LEU A 357 -11.84 -2.77 -2.84
N ASP A 358 -10.50 -2.81 -2.85
CA ASP A 358 -9.69 -1.93 -3.70
C ASP A 358 -10.00 -2.14 -5.20
N VAL A 359 -10.10 -3.39 -5.62
CA VAL A 359 -10.50 -3.74 -6.99
C VAL A 359 -11.92 -3.24 -7.28
N ALA A 360 -12.89 -3.56 -6.43
CA ALA A 360 -14.29 -3.19 -6.63
C ALA A 360 -14.52 -1.66 -6.70
N LEU A 361 -13.82 -0.88 -5.86
CA LEU A 361 -13.84 0.58 -5.89
C LEU A 361 -13.41 1.13 -7.26
N HIS A 362 -12.29 0.63 -7.77
CA HIS A 362 -11.71 1.10 -9.02
C HIS A 362 -12.51 0.61 -10.24
N GLU A 363 -12.96 -0.65 -10.27
CA GLU A 363 -13.86 -1.16 -11.33
C GLU A 363 -15.16 -0.35 -11.42
N THR A 364 -15.78 -0.03 -10.29
CA THR A 364 -16.98 0.79 -10.26
C THR A 364 -16.71 2.20 -10.81
N ALA A 365 -15.55 2.77 -10.53
CA ALA A 365 -15.16 4.07 -11.07
C ALA A 365 -14.93 4.02 -12.59
N LEU A 366 -14.28 2.96 -13.10
CA LEU A 366 -14.07 2.80 -14.55
C LEU A 366 -15.40 2.64 -15.29
N ASP A 367 -16.35 1.90 -14.73
CA ASP A 367 -17.69 1.77 -15.30
C ASP A 367 -18.46 3.11 -15.34
N LEU A 368 -18.30 3.94 -14.30
CA LEU A 368 -18.89 5.29 -14.27
C LEU A 368 -18.25 6.24 -15.30
N LEU A 369 -16.95 6.10 -15.56
CA LEU A 369 -16.24 6.89 -16.56
C LEU A 369 -16.55 6.42 -18.00
N GLY A 370 -16.95 5.17 -18.18
CA GLY A 370 -17.21 4.58 -19.48
C GLY A 370 -15.97 4.66 -20.39
N PRO A 371 -16.10 5.03 -21.67
CA PRO A 371 -14.97 5.09 -22.62
C PRO A 371 -13.83 6.03 -22.16
N GLN A 372 -14.10 7.02 -21.33
CA GLN A 372 -13.05 7.92 -20.80
C GLN A 372 -12.06 7.18 -19.87
N ALA A 373 -12.50 6.06 -19.27
CA ALA A 373 -11.63 5.23 -18.43
C ALA A 373 -10.43 4.64 -19.18
N GLU A 374 -10.52 4.49 -20.50
CA GLU A 374 -9.46 3.91 -21.35
C GLU A 374 -8.38 4.93 -21.73
N ILE A 375 -8.58 6.22 -21.42
CA ILE A 375 -7.64 7.27 -21.76
C ILE A 375 -6.53 7.31 -20.69
N ALA A 376 -5.35 6.79 -21.04
CA ALA A 376 -4.17 6.92 -20.20
C ALA A 376 -3.72 8.39 -20.15
N GLY A 377 -3.43 8.88 -18.94
CA GLY A 377 -3.01 10.28 -18.75
C GLY A 377 -4.16 11.29 -18.79
N LEU A 378 -5.39 10.86 -18.59
CA LEU A 378 -6.54 11.77 -18.40
C LEU A 378 -6.20 12.79 -17.30
N ASP A 379 -6.34 14.07 -17.63
CA ASP A 379 -6.09 15.15 -16.66
C ASP A 379 -7.16 15.22 -15.57
N GLY A 380 -6.76 15.75 -14.41
CA GLY A 380 -7.66 15.98 -13.30
C GLY A 380 -7.86 14.77 -12.36
N PRO A 381 -8.88 14.84 -11.48
CA PRO A 381 -9.09 13.85 -10.42
C PRO A 381 -9.47 12.46 -10.95
N ASP A 382 -9.99 12.38 -12.16
CA ASP A 382 -10.51 11.14 -12.76
C ASP A 382 -9.41 10.31 -13.43
N GLY A 383 -8.28 10.89 -13.81
CA GLY A 383 -7.13 10.18 -14.39
C GLY A 383 -6.44 9.18 -13.45
N ARG A 384 -6.72 9.27 -12.14
CA ARG A 384 -6.17 8.35 -11.14
C ARG A 384 -6.84 6.98 -11.12
N TRP A 385 -8.06 6.85 -11.69
CA TRP A 385 -8.83 5.61 -11.53
C TRP A 385 -8.24 4.45 -12.32
N LEU A 386 -7.80 4.66 -13.55
CA LEU A 386 -7.17 3.61 -14.35
C LEU A 386 -5.86 3.13 -13.70
N GLY A 387 -4.97 4.05 -13.32
CA GLY A 387 -3.72 3.70 -12.64
C GLY A 387 -3.98 3.00 -11.30
N GLY A 388 -4.97 3.45 -10.55
CA GLY A 388 -5.42 2.83 -9.30
C GLY A 388 -5.96 1.42 -9.51
N TYR A 389 -6.74 1.19 -10.56
CA TYR A 389 -7.23 -0.13 -10.95
C TYR A 389 -6.10 -1.10 -11.27
N LEU A 390 -5.17 -0.70 -12.15
CA LEU A 390 -4.01 -1.53 -12.52
C LEU A 390 -3.16 -1.90 -11.30
N PHE A 391 -3.00 -0.98 -10.36
CA PHE A 391 -2.32 -1.27 -9.09
C PHE A 391 -3.16 -2.19 -8.18
N ALA A 392 -4.49 -1.98 -8.09
CA ALA A 392 -5.39 -2.76 -7.23
C ALA A 392 -5.41 -4.25 -7.61
N LEU A 393 -5.25 -4.59 -8.91
CA LEU A 393 -5.17 -5.97 -9.39
C LEU A 393 -4.06 -6.79 -8.75
N ALA A 394 -2.98 -6.15 -8.30
CA ALA A 394 -1.91 -6.83 -7.56
C ALA A 394 -2.28 -7.09 -6.09
N GLY A 395 -3.28 -6.40 -5.54
CA GLY A 395 -3.73 -6.54 -4.16
C GLY A 395 -4.05 -7.97 -3.72
N PRO A 396 -4.85 -8.73 -4.49
CA PRO A 396 -5.10 -10.15 -4.21
C PRO A 396 -3.87 -11.06 -4.25
N ILE A 397 -2.75 -10.60 -4.82
CA ILE A 397 -1.54 -11.41 -5.07
C ILE A 397 -0.47 -11.18 -4.00
N TYR A 398 -0.03 -9.95 -3.77
CA TYR A 398 1.06 -9.65 -2.83
C TYR A 398 0.63 -9.79 -1.36
N ALA A 399 1.58 -9.76 -0.42
CA ALA A 399 1.38 -9.96 1.03
C ALA A 399 0.73 -11.33 1.36
N GLY A 400 1.00 -12.35 0.54
CA GLY A 400 0.32 -13.64 0.55
C GLY A 400 -1.00 -13.57 -0.21
N THR A 401 -1.15 -14.43 -1.23
CA THR A 401 -2.33 -14.41 -2.11
C THR A 401 -3.63 -14.60 -1.33
N ASN A 402 -4.75 -14.15 -1.89
CA ASN A 402 -6.05 -14.33 -1.25
C ASN A 402 -6.39 -15.80 -1.02
N GLU A 403 -5.90 -16.72 -1.88
CA GLU A 403 -6.03 -18.18 -1.71
C GLU A 403 -5.29 -18.63 -0.45
N ILE A 404 -4.02 -18.21 -0.27
CA ILE A 404 -3.25 -18.49 0.94
C ILE A 404 -3.92 -17.91 2.18
N GLN A 405 -4.44 -16.68 2.10
CA GLN A 405 -5.13 -16.07 3.23
C GLN A 405 -6.43 -16.83 3.58
N ARG A 406 -7.20 -17.27 2.57
CA ARG A 406 -8.39 -18.12 2.80
C ARG A 406 -8.02 -19.47 3.42
N THR A 407 -6.90 -20.08 3.01
CA THR A 407 -6.38 -21.29 3.66
C THR A 407 -6.05 -21.03 5.13
N VAL A 408 -5.37 -19.93 5.45
CA VAL A 408 -5.08 -19.53 6.85
C VAL A 408 -6.37 -19.32 7.65
N ILE A 409 -7.37 -18.66 7.06
CA ILE A 409 -8.69 -18.47 7.69
C ILE A 409 -9.34 -19.84 7.95
N ALA A 410 -9.40 -20.71 6.94
CA ALA A 410 -10.02 -22.02 7.05
C ALA A 410 -9.37 -22.88 8.14
N GLU A 411 -8.05 -23.00 8.14
CA GLU A 411 -7.32 -23.87 9.06
C GLU A 411 -7.22 -23.29 10.47
N ARG A 412 -6.91 -21.97 10.60
CA ARG A 412 -6.54 -21.38 11.90
C ARG A 412 -7.66 -20.63 12.61
N LEU A 413 -8.67 -20.12 11.87
CA LEU A 413 -9.82 -19.44 12.48
C LEU A 413 -11.03 -20.38 12.56
N LEU A 414 -11.31 -21.13 11.48
CA LEU A 414 -12.48 -21.99 11.42
C LEU A 414 -12.18 -23.42 11.89
N GLY A 415 -10.89 -23.81 12.06
CA GLY A 415 -10.51 -25.15 12.51
C GLY A 415 -10.83 -26.25 11.48
N LEU A 416 -10.93 -25.91 10.20
CA LEU A 416 -11.18 -26.88 9.15
C LEU A 416 -9.95 -27.77 8.92
N PRO A 417 -10.13 -29.04 8.52
CA PRO A 417 -9.01 -29.95 8.24
C PRO A 417 -8.20 -29.45 7.03
N ARG A 418 -6.90 -29.79 7.06
CA ARG A 418 -5.96 -29.56 5.96
C ARG A 418 -6.23 -30.48 4.78
#